data_bf25d1087fac65bf28978d3bbb31bd81
#
_entry.id   bf25d1087fac65bf28978d3bbb31bd81
#
_cell.length_a   1.000
_cell.length_b   1.000
_cell.length_c   1.000
_cell.angle_alpha   90.00
_cell.angle_beta   90.00
_cell.angle_gamma   90.00
#
_symmetry.space_group_name_H-M   'P 1'
#
loop_
_entity.id
_entity.type
_entity.pdbx_description
1 polymer ?
#
loop_
_entity_poly.entity_id
_entity_poly.type
_entity_poly.pdbx_seq_one_letter_code
_entity_poly.pdbx_strand_id
1 'polypeptide(L)'
;MTMLLSGCKGQQAEAYNASVQAGVSYLQSLEQIDPDTVTQKLREQRLEKLQAERAEREQALLDDLDSVWQEFSDAAILGDSRAVGFSYYSFLDESRVLASTGERIDAIDEHLDELKTLDPAYIFLCYGINDLGWYASASDYAAAMQEKIQLLQKTLPDAVIVVSSILPAREPAISREALWKQIPSYSEAVREICAQCGALYADNTQLSEDHADLWQPDGVHLLPEFYPYWAANLIIASWGEIADA
;
A
#
# COMPACT_ATOMS: atom_id res chain seq x y z
N MET A 1 74.75 42.53 17.16
CA MET A 1 73.33 42.31 17.53
C MET A 1 72.65 41.61 16.37
N THR A 2 72.83 40.27 16.34
CA THR A 2 72.35 39.46 15.22
C THR A 2 72.02 38.08 15.78
N MET A 3 70.83 37.95 16.33
CA MET A 3 70.18 36.65 16.63
C MET A 3 68.65 36.91 16.77
N LEU A 4 67.85 36.23 16.00
CA LEU A 4 66.47 35.92 16.18
C LEU A 4 65.61 35.94 14.84
N LEU A 5 66.02 35.13 13.86
CA LEU A 5 65.20 34.87 12.69
C LEU A 5 65.19 33.41 12.24
N SER A 6 65.77 32.50 13.04
CA SER A 6 65.89 31.09 12.62
C SER A 6 64.83 30.15 13.19
N GLY A 7 63.99 30.59 14.18
CA GLY A 7 63.04 29.73 14.84
C GLY A 7 61.68 29.59 14.12
N CYS A 8 61.20 30.62 13.41
CA CYS A 8 59.86 30.62 12.82
C CYS A 8 59.73 29.76 11.55
N LYS A 9 60.83 29.60 10.78
CA LYS A 9 60.75 28.76 9.55
C LYS A 9 60.67 27.26 9.84
N GLY A 10 61.31 26.82 10.92
CA GLY A 10 61.26 25.41 11.34
C GLY A 10 59.93 24.98 11.83
N GLN A 11 59.29 25.78 12.65
CA GLN A 11 57.91 25.47 13.17
C GLN A 11 56.83 25.47 12.07
N GLN A 12 56.89 26.34 11.07
CA GLN A 12 55.99 26.33 9.93
C GLN A 12 56.20 25.10 9.03
N ALA A 13 57.43 24.67 8.81
CA ALA A 13 57.75 23.47 8.05
C ALA A 13 57.28 22.18 8.76
N GLU A 14 57.44 22.11 10.09
CA GLU A 14 56.94 20.98 10.90
C GLU A 14 55.44 20.92 10.92
N ALA A 15 54.73 22.05 11.07
CA ALA A 15 53.25 22.11 11.02
C ALA A 15 52.70 21.73 9.64
N TYR A 16 53.37 22.16 8.57
CA TYR A 16 53.01 21.77 7.20
C TYR A 16 53.22 20.28 6.96
N ASN A 17 54.33 19.71 7.37
CA ASN A 17 54.60 18.27 7.26
C ASN A 17 53.62 17.43 8.08
N ALA A 18 53.22 17.88 9.28
CA ALA A 18 52.22 17.21 10.09
C ALA A 18 50.87 17.21 9.42
N SER A 19 50.42 18.32 8.78
CA SER A 19 49.16 18.39 8.06
C SER A 19 49.16 17.52 6.80
N VAL A 20 50.29 17.45 6.07
CA VAL A 20 50.44 16.56 4.91
C VAL A 20 50.40 15.09 5.34
N GLN A 21 51.07 14.71 6.41
CA GLN A 21 51.02 13.34 6.93
C GLN A 21 49.63 12.96 7.42
N ALA A 22 48.92 13.86 8.09
CA ALA A 22 47.54 13.64 8.47
C ALA A 22 46.62 13.41 7.24
N GLY A 23 46.80 14.20 6.18
CA GLY A 23 46.10 14.02 4.91
C GLY A 23 46.43 12.69 4.24
N VAL A 24 47.70 12.29 4.19
CA VAL A 24 48.11 10.97 3.65
C VAL A 24 47.50 9.83 4.46
N SER A 25 47.57 9.90 5.79
CA SER A 25 46.94 8.89 6.66
C SER A 25 45.41 8.79 6.46
N TYR A 26 44.78 9.93 6.27
CA TYR A 26 43.31 9.95 5.95
C TYR A 26 43.04 9.28 4.60
N LEU A 27 43.79 9.60 3.54
CA LEU A 27 43.63 8.95 2.24
C LEU A 27 43.89 7.44 2.31
N GLN A 28 44.93 7.03 3.03
CA GLN A 28 45.19 5.60 3.25
C GLN A 28 44.10 4.91 4.04
N SER A 29 43.43 5.60 4.97
CA SER A 29 42.26 5.04 5.68
C SER A 29 41.06 4.88 4.75
N LEU A 30 40.90 5.78 3.79
CA LEU A 30 39.83 5.66 2.77
C LEU A 30 40.08 4.48 1.81
N GLU A 31 41.32 4.22 1.44
CA GLU A 31 41.70 3.07 0.60
C GLU A 31 41.42 1.71 1.27
N GLN A 32 41.35 1.68 2.61
CA GLN A 32 41.02 0.46 3.37
C GLN A 32 39.53 0.23 3.55
N ILE A 33 38.68 1.17 3.15
CA ILE A 33 37.23 1.00 3.23
C ILE A 33 36.80 0.12 2.07
N ASP A 34 36.23 -1.04 2.41
CA ASP A 34 35.62 -1.92 1.43
C ASP A 34 34.40 -1.23 0.75
N PRO A 35 34.45 -1.05 -0.58
CA PRO A 35 33.33 -0.41 -1.32
C PRO A 35 31.97 -1.09 -1.10
N ASP A 36 31.96 -2.41 -0.90
CA ASP A 36 30.72 -3.16 -0.68
C ASP A 36 30.09 -2.78 0.67
N THR A 37 30.92 -2.59 1.70
CA THR A 37 30.45 -2.10 3.01
C THR A 37 29.87 -0.68 2.92
N VAL A 38 30.46 0.21 2.13
CA VAL A 38 29.91 1.56 1.90
C VAL A 38 28.60 1.49 1.16
N THR A 39 28.53 0.68 0.12
CA THR A 39 27.33 0.49 -0.70
C THR A 39 26.18 -0.04 0.16
N GLN A 40 26.43 -1.07 0.99
CA GLN A 40 25.44 -1.61 1.90
C GLN A 40 24.93 -0.55 2.89
N LYS A 41 25.84 0.21 3.51
CA LYS A 41 25.46 1.27 4.45
C LYS A 41 24.61 2.37 3.80
N LEU A 42 24.94 2.74 2.57
CA LEU A 42 24.15 3.72 1.81
C LEU A 42 22.75 3.18 1.46
N ARG A 43 22.62 1.90 1.13
CA ARG A 43 21.33 1.24 0.92
C ARG A 43 20.49 1.24 2.20
N GLU A 44 21.08 0.84 3.32
CA GLU A 44 20.40 0.86 4.64
C GLU A 44 19.90 2.26 4.99
N GLN A 45 20.75 3.28 4.86
CA GLN A 45 20.37 4.68 5.12
C GLN A 45 19.27 5.17 4.19
N ARG A 46 19.31 4.77 2.91
CA ARG A 46 18.27 5.11 1.94
C ARG A 46 16.95 4.44 2.32
N LEU A 47 16.97 3.16 2.69
CA LEU A 47 15.81 2.42 3.12
C LEU A 47 15.17 3.03 4.37
N GLU A 48 15.98 3.33 5.39
CA GLU A 48 15.51 4.01 6.61
C GLU A 48 14.82 5.35 6.30
N LYS A 49 15.42 6.14 5.38
CA LYS A 49 14.86 7.41 4.97
C LYS A 49 13.50 7.23 4.26
N LEU A 50 13.42 6.29 3.31
CA LEU A 50 12.18 6.01 2.58
C LEU A 50 11.07 5.48 3.51
N GLN A 51 11.43 4.65 4.50
CA GLN A 51 10.49 4.18 5.51
C GLN A 51 9.99 5.33 6.39
N ALA A 52 10.86 6.25 6.79
CA ALA A 52 10.47 7.42 7.57
C ALA A 52 9.53 8.35 6.77
N GLU A 53 9.88 8.66 5.52
CA GLU A 53 9.05 9.49 4.62
C GLU A 53 7.66 8.84 4.38
N ARG A 54 7.62 7.52 4.23
CA ARG A 54 6.36 6.77 4.12
C ARG A 54 5.52 6.87 5.38
N ALA A 55 6.14 6.66 6.55
CA ALA A 55 5.44 6.75 7.84
C ALA A 55 4.90 8.16 8.10
N GLU A 56 5.64 9.22 7.73
CA GLU A 56 5.17 10.59 7.83
C GLU A 56 3.96 10.83 6.89
N ARG A 57 4.00 10.33 5.66
CA ARG A 57 2.89 10.45 4.71
C ARG A 57 1.65 9.70 5.19
N GLU A 58 1.83 8.47 5.72
CA GLU A 58 0.76 7.67 6.29
C GLU A 58 0.11 8.40 7.47
N GLN A 59 0.92 8.91 8.40
CA GLN A 59 0.43 9.66 9.56
C GLN A 59 -0.33 10.92 9.13
N ALA A 60 0.19 11.66 8.15
CA ALA A 60 -0.48 12.86 7.64
C ALA A 60 -1.85 12.54 7.03
N LEU A 61 -1.98 11.41 6.31
CA LEU A 61 -3.26 10.96 5.75
C LEU A 61 -4.25 10.54 6.84
N LEU A 62 -3.77 9.88 7.90
CA LEU A 62 -4.60 9.46 9.03
C LEU A 62 -5.01 10.63 9.93
N ASP A 63 -4.19 11.67 10.03
CA ASP A 63 -4.50 12.89 10.79
C ASP A 63 -5.52 13.78 10.08
N ASP A 64 -5.64 13.69 8.74
CA ASP A 64 -6.60 14.42 7.92
C ASP A 64 -7.27 13.48 6.92
N LEU A 65 -8.20 12.67 7.41
CA LEU A 65 -8.95 11.70 6.60
C LEU A 65 -9.79 12.36 5.48
N ASP A 66 -10.14 13.63 5.60
CA ASP A 66 -10.87 14.34 4.54
C ASP A 66 -9.99 14.57 3.30
N SER A 67 -8.67 14.57 3.46
CA SER A 67 -7.72 14.69 2.36
C SER A 67 -7.65 13.43 1.47
N VAL A 68 -8.07 12.28 1.98
CA VAL A 68 -7.98 10.98 1.27
C VAL A 68 -8.72 10.98 -0.07
N TRP A 69 -9.81 11.74 -0.17
CA TRP A 69 -10.64 11.77 -1.38
C TRP A 69 -9.94 12.39 -2.58
N GLN A 70 -8.92 13.19 -2.36
CA GLN A 70 -8.09 13.77 -3.43
C GLN A 70 -7.22 12.68 -4.11
N GLU A 71 -6.78 11.69 -3.35
CA GLU A 71 -6.00 10.55 -3.84
C GLU A 71 -6.84 9.63 -4.76
N PHE A 72 -8.17 9.67 -4.65
CA PHE A 72 -9.09 8.91 -5.51
C PHE A 72 -9.45 9.60 -6.83
N SER A 73 -8.90 10.79 -7.10
CA SER A 73 -9.24 11.55 -8.32
C SER A 73 -8.95 10.80 -9.62
N ASP A 74 -8.02 9.86 -9.60
CA ASP A 74 -7.64 9.00 -10.74
C ASP A 74 -7.76 7.51 -10.40
N ALA A 75 -8.81 7.14 -9.67
CA ALA A 75 -9.07 5.78 -9.23
C ALA A 75 -10.45 5.30 -9.67
N ALA A 76 -10.61 3.98 -9.76
CA ALA A 76 -11.89 3.29 -9.84
C ALA A 76 -12.02 2.29 -8.70
N ILE A 77 -13.20 2.19 -8.09
CA ILE A 77 -13.55 1.17 -7.11
C ILE A 77 -14.54 0.21 -7.76
N LEU A 78 -14.21 -1.07 -7.76
CA LEU A 78 -15.10 -2.14 -8.15
C LEU A 78 -15.47 -2.96 -6.92
N GLY A 79 -16.73 -3.37 -6.80
CA GLY A 79 -17.11 -4.13 -5.62
C GLY A 79 -18.58 -4.45 -5.46
N ASP A 80 -18.88 -4.98 -4.30
CA ASP A 80 -20.22 -5.36 -3.88
C ASP A 80 -20.99 -4.19 -3.21
N SER A 81 -22.12 -4.49 -2.55
CA SER A 81 -22.96 -3.50 -1.87
C SER A 81 -22.21 -2.63 -0.84
N ARG A 82 -21.11 -3.10 -0.30
CA ARG A 82 -20.30 -2.32 0.64
C ARG A 82 -19.48 -1.26 -0.09
N ALA A 83 -18.97 -1.58 -1.29
CA ALA A 83 -18.30 -0.60 -2.14
C ALA A 83 -19.27 0.47 -2.70
N VAL A 84 -20.54 0.13 -2.94
CA VAL A 84 -21.59 1.11 -3.31
C VAL A 84 -21.65 2.28 -2.32
N GLY A 85 -21.34 2.05 -1.06
CA GLY A 85 -21.38 3.11 -0.04
C GLY A 85 -20.45 4.29 -0.33
N PHE A 86 -19.36 4.12 -1.08
CA PHE A 86 -18.49 5.24 -1.47
C PHE A 86 -19.23 6.30 -2.29
N SER A 87 -20.12 5.91 -3.21
CA SER A 87 -20.96 6.86 -3.96
C SER A 87 -22.28 7.16 -3.23
N TYR A 88 -22.90 6.17 -2.60
CA TYR A 88 -24.16 6.33 -1.88
C TYR A 88 -24.08 7.41 -0.78
N TYR A 89 -22.97 7.46 -0.04
CA TYR A 89 -22.71 8.50 0.97
C TYR A 89 -22.05 9.74 0.39
N SER A 90 -21.91 9.85 -0.93
CA SER A 90 -21.34 11.01 -1.63
C SER A 90 -19.86 11.29 -1.32
N PHE A 91 -19.08 10.28 -1.01
CA PHE A 91 -17.64 10.39 -0.86
C PHE A 91 -16.93 10.45 -2.21
N LEU A 92 -17.40 9.66 -3.19
CA LEU A 92 -16.87 9.62 -4.55
C LEU A 92 -17.99 9.81 -5.57
N ASP A 93 -17.63 10.29 -6.76
CA ASP A 93 -18.54 10.36 -7.89
C ASP A 93 -18.98 8.95 -8.33
N GLU A 94 -20.24 8.78 -8.72
CA GLU A 94 -20.78 7.50 -9.17
C GLU A 94 -20.00 6.89 -10.34
N SER A 95 -19.46 7.72 -11.22
CA SER A 95 -18.64 7.26 -12.35
C SER A 95 -17.30 6.60 -11.93
N ARG A 96 -16.89 6.76 -10.68
CA ARG A 96 -15.69 6.13 -10.11
C ARG A 96 -15.97 4.88 -9.29
N VAL A 97 -17.26 4.56 -9.06
CA VAL A 97 -17.69 3.44 -8.22
C VAL A 97 -18.48 2.45 -9.07
N LEU A 98 -17.77 1.51 -9.68
CA LEU A 98 -18.32 0.45 -10.53
C LEU A 98 -18.70 -0.74 -9.62
N ALA A 99 -19.81 -0.60 -8.91
CA ALA A 99 -20.24 -1.54 -7.88
C ALA A 99 -21.74 -1.61 -7.78
N SER A 100 -22.28 -2.78 -7.47
CA SER A 100 -23.70 -2.97 -7.25
C SER A 100 -24.01 -3.97 -6.12
N THR A 101 -25.25 -3.91 -5.63
CA THR A 101 -25.70 -4.83 -4.59
C THR A 101 -25.69 -6.27 -5.08
N GLY A 102 -25.02 -7.15 -4.34
CA GLY A 102 -24.98 -8.58 -4.64
C GLY A 102 -23.95 -8.99 -5.68
N GLU A 103 -23.17 -8.04 -6.20
CA GLU A 103 -22.08 -8.36 -7.14
C GLU A 103 -21.02 -9.27 -6.55
N ARG A 104 -20.41 -10.03 -7.44
CA ARG A 104 -19.27 -10.92 -7.23
C ARG A 104 -18.16 -10.56 -8.21
N ILE A 105 -17.02 -11.19 -8.06
CA ILE A 105 -15.84 -10.90 -8.90
C ILE A 105 -16.08 -11.16 -10.41
N ASP A 106 -17.05 -11.99 -10.78
CA ASP A 106 -17.42 -12.21 -12.18
C ASP A 106 -18.01 -10.95 -12.85
N ALA A 107 -18.60 -10.02 -12.10
CA ALA A 107 -19.10 -8.75 -12.61
C ALA A 107 -17.98 -7.83 -13.17
N ILE A 108 -16.71 -8.07 -12.82
CA ILE A 108 -15.57 -7.31 -13.38
C ILE A 108 -15.59 -7.33 -14.91
N ASP A 109 -16.01 -8.43 -15.54
CA ASP A 109 -16.07 -8.54 -16.99
C ASP A 109 -17.06 -7.53 -17.62
N GLU A 110 -18.12 -7.21 -16.92
CA GLU A 110 -19.15 -6.27 -17.36
C GLU A 110 -18.68 -4.81 -17.29
N HIS A 111 -17.73 -4.51 -16.40
CA HIS A 111 -17.17 -3.17 -16.18
C HIS A 111 -15.96 -2.83 -17.08
N LEU A 112 -15.48 -3.77 -17.92
CA LEU A 112 -14.23 -3.57 -18.69
C LEU A 112 -14.28 -2.39 -19.67
N ASP A 113 -15.41 -2.18 -20.34
CA ASP A 113 -15.54 -1.09 -21.31
C ASP A 113 -15.64 0.28 -20.63
N GLU A 114 -16.24 0.32 -19.46
CA GLU A 114 -16.30 1.50 -18.62
C GLU A 114 -14.91 1.84 -18.05
N LEU A 115 -14.20 0.84 -17.54
CA LEU A 115 -12.81 0.98 -17.08
C LEU A 115 -11.87 1.47 -18.19
N LYS A 116 -11.99 0.96 -19.42
CA LYS A 116 -11.21 1.46 -20.55
C LYS A 116 -11.50 2.93 -20.89
N THR A 117 -12.76 3.35 -20.70
CA THR A 117 -13.16 4.74 -20.94
C THR A 117 -12.65 5.65 -19.83
N LEU A 118 -12.66 5.16 -18.61
CA LEU A 118 -12.23 5.88 -17.40
C LEU A 118 -10.70 5.99 -17.34
N ASP A 119 -9.98 4.98 -17.83
CA ASP A 119 -8.51 4.84 -17.86
C ASP A 119 -7.84 5.21 -16.52
N PRO A 120 -8.24 4.58 -15.40
CA PRO A 120 -7.81 4.98 -14.07
C PRO A 120 -6.37 4.53 -13.80
N ALA A 121 -5.61 5.35 -13.04
CA ALA A 121 -4.27 4.95 -12.56
C ALA A 121 -4.34 3.86 -11.47
N TYR A 122 -5.44 3.81 -10.72
CA TYR A 122 -5.64 2.84 -9.63
C TYR A 122 -6.99 2.13 -9.77
N ILE A 123 -6.98 0.82 -9.59
CA ILE A 123 -8.19 -0.02 -9.56
C ILE A 123 -8.24 -0.73 -8.21
N PHE A 124 -9.25 -0.42 -7.40
CA PHE A 124 -9.50 -1.06 -6.12
C PHE A 124 -10.59 -2.12 -6.26
N LEU A 125 -10.26 -3.39 -5.94
CA LEU A 125 -11.20 -4.52 -5.99
C LEU A 125 -11.72 -4.82 -4.58
N CYS A 126 -12.99 -4.53 -4.32
CA CYS A 126 -13.66 -4.62 -3.03
C CYS A 126 -14.80 -5.64 -3.06
N TYR A 127 -14.48 -6.88 -3.42
CA TYR A 127 -15.43 -8.00 -3.53
C TYR A 127 -15.20 -9.04 -2.43
N GLY A 128 -16.10 -10.02 -2.38
CA GLY A 128 -15.85 -11.28 -1.71
C GLY A 128 -17.00 -11.79 -0.85
N ILE A 129 -17.76 -10.95 -0.17
CA ILE A 129 -18.81 -11.45 0.73
C ILE A 129 -19.91 -12.24 0.00
N ASN A 130 -20.19 -11.87 -1.24
CA ASN A 130 -21.17 -12.58 -2.09
C ASN A 130 -20.55 -13.77 -2.84
N ASP A 131 -19.24 -13.89 -2.82
CA ASP A 131 -18.48 -14.95 -3.48
C ASP A 131 -18.38 -16.21 -2.60
N LEU A 132 -18.48 -16.04 -1.26
CA LEU A 132 -18.51 -17.17 -0.35
C LEU A 132 -19.78 -18.00 -0.61
N GLY A 133 -19.58 -19.30 -0.86
CA GLY A 133 -20.66 -20.23 -1.21
C GLY A 133 -21.03 -20.26 -2.71
N TRP A 134 -20.56 -19.29 -3.50
CA TRP A 134 -20.59 -19.39 -4.96
C TRP A 134 -19.42 -20.23 -5.49
N TYR A 135 -18.22 -19.98 -5.00
CA TYR A 135 -17.05 -20.81 -5.23
C TYR A 135 -16.99 -21.93 -4.19
N ALA A 136 -16.56 -23.12 -4.62
CA ALA A 136 -16.57 -24.31 -3.77
C ALA A 136 -15.57 -24.23 -2.61
N SER A 137 -14.48 -23.41 -2.77
CA SER A 137 -13.45 -23.24 -1.76
C SER A 137 -12.77 -21.86 -1.85
N ALA A 138 -12.01 -21.50 -0.83
CA ALA A 138 -11.17 -20.32 -0.84
C ALA A 138 -10.13 -20.33 -1.99
N SER A 139 -9.59 -21.51 -2.33
CA SER A 139 -8.65 -21.66 -3.45
C SER A 139 -9.33 -21.48 -4.81
N ASP A 140 -10.59 -21.91 -4.99
CA ASP A 140 -11.32 -21.69 -6.24
C ASP A 140 -11.67 -20.20 -6.40
N TYR A 141 -12.04 -19.53 -5.32
CA TYR A 141 -12.24 -18.07 -5.32
C TYR A 141 -10.95 -17.32 -5.65
N ALA A 142 -9.82 -17.70 -5.01
CA ALA A 142 -8.53 -17.08 -5.26
C ALA A 142 -8.07 -17.30 -6.72
N ALA A 143 -8.29 -18.50 -7.29
CA ALA A 143 -7.99 -18.75 -8.70
C ALA A 143 -8.82 -17.87 -9.63
N ALA A 144 -10.12 -17.70 -9.36
CA ALA A 144 -10.97 -16.81 -10.12
C ALA A 144 -10.53 -15.33 -9.96
N MET A 145 -10.14 -14.88 -8.77
CA MET A 145 -9.58 -13.56 -8.55
C MET A 145 -8.28 -13.37 -9.34
N GLN A 146 -7.42 -14.38 -9.40
CA GLN A 146 -6.20 -14.35 -10.23
C GLN A 146 -6.51 -14.10 -11.70
N GLU A 147 -7.51 -14.79 -12.24
CA GLU A 147 -7.93 -14.59 -13.64
C GLU A 147 -8.40 -13.16 -13.88
N LYS A 148 -9.17 -12.57 -12.93
CA LYS A 148 -9.64 -11.18 -13.03
C LYS A 148 -8.51 -10.17 -12.93
N ILE A 149 -7.56 -10.37 -12.02
CA ILE A 149 -6.36 -9.51 -11.92
C ILE A 149 -5.58 -9.55 -13.23
N GLN A 150 -5.31 -10.73 -13.78
CA GLN A 150 -4.59 -10.88 -15.06
C GLN A 150 -5.34 -10.24 -16.24
N LEU A 151 -6.67 -10.34 -16.26
CA LEU A 151 -7.51 -9.70 -17.26
C LEU A 151 -7.40 -8.16 -17.17
N LEU A 152 -7.46 -7.60 -15.98
CA LEU A 152 -7.31 -6.16 -15.76
C LEU A 152 -5.90 -5.69 -16.12
N GLN A 153 -4.85 -6.39 -15.71
CA GLN A 153 -3.45 -6.08 -16.06
C GLN A 153 -3.22 -6.09 -17.57
N LYS A 154 -3.88 -7.00 -18.28
CA LYS A 154 -3.83 -7.04 -19.76
C LYS A 154 -4.60 -5.91 -20.41
N THR A 155 -5.72 -5.52 -19.82
CA THR A 155 -6.65 -4.51 -20.39
C THR A 155 -6.19 -3.09 -20.12
N LEU A 156 -5.63 -2.86 -18.93
CA LEU A 156 -5.14 -1.57 -18.40
C LEU A 156 -3.74 -1.78 -17.80
N PRO A 157 -2.70 -1.94 -18.65
CA PRO A 157 -1.37 -2.35 -18.21
C PRO A 157 -0.64 -1.32 -17.33
N ASP A 158 -1.06 -0.07 -17.37
CA ASP A 158 -0.48 1.03 -16.60
C ASP A 158 -1.19 1.23 -15.25
N ALA A 159 -2.36 0.58 -15.05
CA ALA A 159 -3.12 0.71 -13.80
C ALA A 159 -2.53 -0.15 -12.68
N VAL A 160 -2.45 0.42 -11.49
CA VAL A 160 -2.10 -0.30 -10.27
C VAL A 160 -3.35 -0.98 -9.72
N ILE A 161 -3.31 -2.30 -9.58
CA ILE A 161 -4.42 -3.07 -9.03
C ILE A 161 -4.19 -3.33 -7.54
N VAL A 162 -5.15 -2.95 -6.73
CA VAL A 162 -5.17 -3.15 -5.28
C VAL A 162 -6.38 -3.98 -4.91
N VAL A 163 -6.16 -5.13 -4.31
CA VAL A 163 -7.24 -6.00 -3.83
C VAL A 163 -7.46 -5.78 -2.34
N SER A 164 -8.65 -5.36 -1.99
CA SER A 164 -9.10 -5.25 -0.59
C SER A 164 -9.33 -6.64 0.00
N SER A 165 -8.82 -6.91 1.20
CA SER A 165 -9.29 -8.07 1.95
C SER A 165 -10.79 -7.99 2.16
N ILE A 166 -11.46 -9.13 2.25
CA ILE A 166 -12.89 -9.19 2.48
C ILE A 166 -13.17 -8.67 3.89
N LEU A 167 -13.89 -7.56 4.00
CA LEU A 167 -14.30 -7.04 5.31
C LEU A 167 -15.16 -8.10 6.03
N PRO A 168 -14.96 -8.32 7.34
CA PRO A 168 -15.69 -9.35 8.06
C PRO A 168 -17.18 -9.05 8.12
N ALA A 169 -17.99 -10.11 8.19
CA ALA A 169 -19.36 -10.00 8.69
C ALA A 169 -19.35 -10.08 10.23
N ARG A 170 -20.38 -9.53 10.86
CA ARG A 170 -20.57 -9.51 12.32
C ARG A 170 -21.94 -10.10 12.68
N GLU A 171 -22.18 -10.33 13.97
CA GLU A 171 -23.53 -10.66 14.41
C GLU A 171 -24.50 -9.48 14.16
N PRO A 172 -25.76 -9.72 13.73
CA PRO A 172 -26.40 -11.04 13.61
C PRO A 172 -26.19 -11.74 12.24
N ALA A 173 -25.41 -11.18 11.34
CA ALA A 173 -25.22 -11.72 9.99
C ALA A 173 -24.57 -13.11 10.02
N ILE A 174 -23.53 -13.31 10.83
CA ILE A 174 -22.83 -14.60 10.96
C ILE A 174 -23.77 -15.72 11.45
N SER A 175 -24.74 -15.38 12.30
CA SER A 175 -25.76 -16.35 12.75
C SER A 175 -26.72 -16.75 11.65
N ARG A 176 -26.94 -15.88 10.64
CA ARG A 176 -27.80 -16.16 9.48
C ARG A 176 -27.06 -16.91 8.38
N GLU A 177 -25.78 -16.56 8.17
CA GLU A 177 -24.93 -17.14 7.14
C GLU A 177 -23.59 -17.57 7.73
N ALA A 178 -23.50 -18.83 8.12
CA ALA A 178 -22.35 -19.38 8.81
C ALA A 178 -21.10 -19.45 7.93
N LEU A 179 -21.22 -19.44 6.59
CA LEU A 179 -20.11 -19.44 5.65
C LEU A 179 -19.22 -18.20 5.82
N TRP A 180 -19.79 -17.08 6.27
CA TRP A 180 -19.00 -15.86 6.48
C TRP A 180 -17.96 -15.97 7.61
N LYS A 181 -18.02 -17.02 8.43
CA LYS A 181 -16.91 -17.36 9.34
C LYS A 181 -15.61 -17.76 8.61
N GLN A 182 -15.72 -18.09 7.32
CA GLN A 182 -14.57 -18.47 6.49
C GLN A 182 -13.91 -17.28 5.79
N ILE A 183 -14.43 -16.05 5.94
CA ILE A 183 -13.87 -14.84 5.34
C ILE A 183 -12.34 -14.75 5.54
N PRO A 184 -11.76 -15.01 6.73
CA PRO A 184 -10.31 -14.95 6.90
C PRO A 184 -9.53 -15.91 5.98
N SER A 185 -10.04 -17.12 5.74
CA SER A 185 -9.38 -18.09 4.85
C SER A 185 -9.46 -17.69 3.38
N TYR A 186 -10.55 -17.05 2.96
CA TYR A 186 -10.71 -16.51 1.61
C TYR A 186 -9.79 -15.30 1.40
N SER A 187 -9.71 -14.40 2.37
CA SER A 187 -8.81 -13.25 2.34
C SER A 187 -7.34 -13.66 2.27
N GLU A 188 -6.94 -14.69 3.03
CA GLU A 188 -5.56 -15.21 3.00
C GLU A 188 -5.22 -15.82 1.64
N ALA A 189 -6.11 -16.64 1.05
CA ALA A 189 -5.90 -17.20 -0.27
C ALA A 189 -5.76 -16.12 -1.36
N VAL A 190 -6.52 -15.03 -1.27
CA VAL A 190 -6.40 -13.89 -2.18
C VAL A 190 -5.09 -13.13 -1.97
N ARG A 191 -4.65 -12.96 -0.72
CA ARG A 191 -3.36 -12.33 -0.42
C ARG A 191 -2.19 -13.05 -1.08
N GLU A 192 -2.19 -14.39 -1.03
CA GLU A 192 -1.18 -15.21 -1.69
C GLU A 192 -1.18 -15.03 -3.21
N ILE A 193 -2.36 -14.96 -3.83
CA ILE A 193 -2.51 -14.73 -5.28
C ILE A 193 -2.05 -13.33 -5.67
N CYS A 194 -2.37 -12.29 -4.90
CA CYS A 194 -1.87 -10.93 -5.15
C CYS A 194 -0.34 -10.90 -5.24
N ALA A 195 0.35 -11.54 -4.28
CA ALA A 195 1.80 -11.64 -4.29
C ALA A 195 2.34 -12.36 -5.55
N GLN A 196 1.63 -13.40 -6.03
CA GLN A 196 2.02 -14.15 -7.24
C GLN A 196 1.79 -13.37 -8.53
N CYS A 197 0.76 -12.53 -8.59
CA CYS A 197 0.40 -11.75 -9.79
C CYS A 197 1.02 -10.35 -9.83
N GLY A 198 1.68 -9.91 -8.75
CA GLY A 198 2.18 -8.54 -8.63
C GLY A 198 1.07 -7.50 -8.43
N ALA A 199 -0.10 -7.91 -7.94
CA ALA A 199 -1.13 -7.00 -7.46
C ALA A 199 -0.86 -6.65 -6.00
N LEU A 200 -1.29 -5.46 -5.58
CA LEU A 200 -1.18 -5.03 -4.20
C LEU A 200 -2.36 -5.53 -3.37
N TYR A 201 -2.16 -5.69 -2.08
CA TYR A 201 -3.18 -6.19 -1.17
C TYR A 201 -3.37 -5.24 0.02
N ALA A 202 -4.61 -4.80 0.24
CA ALA A 202 -5.01 -3.99 1.38
C ALA A 202 -5.62 -4.88 2.46
N ASP A 203 -4.90 -5.12 3.53
CA ASP A 203 -5.41 -5.88 4.68
C ASP A 203 -6.26 -4.97 5.58
N ASN A 204 -7.54 -5.29 5.71
CA ASN A 204 -8.49 -4.55 6.54
C ASN A 204 -8.75 -5.24 7.89
N THR A 205 -7.99 -6.24 8.28
CA THR A 205 -8.24 -7.02 9.50
C THR A 205 -8.19 -6.12 10.74
N GLN A 206 -7.07 -5.44 10.94
CA GLN A 206 -6.90 -4.53 12.08
C GLN A 206 -7.87 -3.34 12.02
N LEU A 207 -8.02 -2.72 10.84
CA LEU A 207 -8.99 -1.66 10.61
C LEU A 207 -10.41 -2.06 11.03
N SER A 208 -10.82 -3.28 10.68
CA SER A 208 -12.14 -3.81 11.02
C SER A 208 -12.33 -4.06 12.51
N GLU A 209 -11.26 -4.39 13.23
CA GLU A 209 -11.28 -4.58 14.67
C GLU A 209 -11.32 -3.25 15.42
N ASP A 210 -10.51 -2.29 15.01
CA ASP A 210 -10.41 -0.97 15.62
C ASP A 210 -11.72 -0.16 15.48
N HIS A 211 -12.48 -0.40 14.41
CA HIS A 211 -13.73 0.30 14.09
C HIS A 211 -14.95 -0.64 14.07
N ALA A 212 -14.97 -1.61 14.99
CA ALA A 212 -16.01 -2.63 15.07
C ALA A 212 -17.43 -2.08 15.29
N ASP A 213 -17.55 -0.91 15.86
CA ASP A 213 -18.78 -0.18 16.14
C ASP A 213 -19.37 0.53 14.90
N LEU A 214 -18.62 0.59 13.81
CA LEU A 214 -19.04 1.25 12.55
C LEU A 214 -19.73 0.31 11.55
N TRP A 215 -20.21 -0.85 12.02
CA TRP A 215 -21.11 -1.72 11.25
C TRP A 215 -22.57 -1.33 11.46
N GLN A 216 -23.37 -1.41 10.39
CA GLN A 216 -24.82 -1.31 10.53
C GLN A 216 -25.40 -2.47 11.37
N PRO A 217 -26.61 -2.32 11.92
CA PRO A 217 -27.23 -3.37 12.74
C PRO A 217 -27.45 -4.72 12.03
N ASP A 218 -27.35 -4.76 10.71
CA ASP A 218 -27.46 -6.00 9.94
C ASP A 218 -26.21 -6.88 10.01
N GLY A 219 -25.07 -6.32 10.46
CA GLY A 219 -23.78 -7.00 10.61
C GLY A 219 -23.00 -7.20 9.31
N VAL A 220 -23.43 -6.57 8.20
CA VAL A 220 -22.80 -6.67 6.87
C VAL A 220 -22.36 -5.32 6.36
N HIS A 221 -23.28 -4.35 6.33
CA HIS A 221 -23.03 -3.03 5.78
C HIS A 221 -22.35 -2.10 6.78
N LEU A 222 -21.79 -1.04 6.26
CA LEU A 222 -20.95 -0.10 7.01
C LEU A 222 -21.70 1.22 7.22
N LEU A 223 -21.42 1.87 8.34
CA LEU A 223 -21.81 3.26 8.56
C LEU A 223 -20.91 4.21 7.75
N PRO A 224 -21.40 5.40 7.39
CA PRO A 224 -20.59 6.35 6.59
C PRO A 224 -19.25 6.70 7.22
N GLU A 225 -19.16 6.70 8.55
CA GLU A 225 -17.94 7.02 9.29
C GLU A 225 -16.80 6.01 9.07
N PHE A 226 -17.08 4.79 8.58
CA PHE A 226 -16.07 3.78 8.27
C PHE A 226 -15.31 4.09 6.96
N TYR A 227 -15.97 4.72 5.99
CA TYR A 227 -15.43 4.87 4.64
C TYR A 227 -14.13 5.69 4.55
N PRO A 228 -13.94 6.79 5.30
CA PRO A 228 -12.66 7.49 5.30
C PRO A 228 -11.48 6.62 5.76
N TYR A 229 -11.68 5.79 6.76
CA TYR A 229 -10.65 4.85 7.23
C TYR A 229 -10.36 3.76 6.21
N TRP A 230 -11.41 3.20 5.59
CA TRP A 230 -11.23 2.19 4.55
C TRP A 230 -10.53 2.78 3.32
N ALA A 231 -10.92 3.97 2.89
CA ALA A 231 -10.26 4.71 1.83
C ALA A 231 -8.78 4.95 2.13
N ALA A 232 -8.44 5.42 3.34
CA ALA A 232 -7.06 5.62 3.75
C ALA A 232 -6.24 4.31 3.67
N ASN A 233 -6.80 3.20 4.15
CA ASN A 233 -6.13 1.90 4.09
C ASN A 233 -5.90 1.43 2.65
N LEU A 234 -6.86 1.63 1.75
CA LEU A 234 -6.73 1.33 0.31
C LEU A 234 -5.61 2.17 -0.33
N ILE A 235 -5.57 3.47 -0.05
CA ILE A 235 -4.53 4.38 -0.57
C ILE A 235 -3.16 4.02 -0.03
N ILE A 236 -3.01 3.77 1.28
CA ILE A 236 -1.74 3.37 1.89
C ILE A 236 -1.23 2.06 1.25
N ALA A 237 -2.12 1.10 1.02
CA ALA A 237 -1.78 -0.14 0.33
C ALA A 237 -1.34 0.09 -1.13
N SER A 238 -1.93 1.08 -1.83
CA SER A 238 -1.59 1.41 -3.23
C SER A 238 -0.16 1.92 -3.41
N TRP A 239 0.50 2.38 -2.37
CA TRP A 239 1.91 2.81 -2.43
C TRP A 239 2.88 1.64 -2.57
N GLY A 240 2.41 0.40 -2.43
CA GLY A 240 3.23 -0.82 -2.52
C GLY A 240 4.26 -0.95 -1.39
N GLU A 241 5.13 -1.94 -1.49
CA GLU A 241 6.25 -2.09 -0.58
C GLU A 241 7.43 -1.20 -1.01
N ILE A 242 8.22 -0.72 -0.04
CA ILE A 242 9.48 -0.03 -0.33
C ILE A 242 10.46 -1.10 -0.81
N ALA A 243 10.69 -1.14 -2.13
CA ALA A 243 11.64 -2.08 -2.70
C ALA A 243 13.07 -1.74 -2.25
N ASP A 244 13.83 -2.78 -1.90
CA ASP A 244 15.28 -2.72 -1.73
C ASP A 244 15.92 -2.46 -3.12
N ALA A 245 16.32 -1.21 -3.38
CA ALA A 245 16.91 -0.75 -4.64
C ALA A 245 18.42 -0.77 -4.62
#